data_af9aafc8c2ea94d915bd398d7adbeb47
#
_entry.id   af9aafc8c2ea94d915bd398d7adbeb47
#
_cell.length_a   1.000
_cell.length_b   1.000
_cell.length_c   1.000
_cell.angle_alpha   90.00
_cell.angle_beta   90.00
_cell.angle_gamma   90.00
#
_symmetry.space_group_name_H-M   'P 1'
#
loop_
_entity.id
_entity.type
_entity.pdbx_description
1 polymer ?
#
loop_
_entity_poly.entity_id
_entity_poly.type
_entity_poly.pdbx_seq_one_letter_code
_entity_poly.pdbx_strand_id
1 'polypeptide(L)'
;MIDLVEVTYPRPRACVIALHGEHDRVTAEPIERLFSEALAGNDLVVVDVGDAEFIDSSFLRNLLVADRCAKEQQKLFRLQVGTAPIVARALEVSGVLERLAVAHNREDALTVAG
;
A
#
# COMPACT_ATOMS: atom_id res chain seq x y z
N MET A 1 -11.52 3.01 15.33
CA MET A 1 -11.56 3.71 14.07
C MET A 1 -10.19 4.29 13.72
N ILE A 2 -9.82 4.26 12.47
CA ILE A 2 -8.51 4.73 12.06
C ILE A 2 -8.66 5.99 11.23
N ASP A 3 -8.34 7.13 11.83
CA ASP A 3 -8.34 8.41 11.12
C ASP A 3 -7.11 8.54 10.21
N LEU A 4 -6.26 7.51 10.22
CA LEU A 4 -5.00 7.52 9.49
C LEU A 4 -5.11 6.87 8.11
N VAL A 5 -6.32 6.50 7.71
CA VAL A 5 -6.55 5.77 6.47
C VAL A 5 -7.70 6.40 5.70
N GLU A 6 -7.48 6.63 4.42
CA GLU A 6 -8.52 7.11 3.51
C GLU A 6 -8.61 6.15 2.33
N VAL A 7 -9.82 5.65 2.06
CA VAL A 7 -10.02 4.71 0.96
C VAL A 7 -10.86 5.37 -0.12
N THR A 8 -10.38 5.35 -1.35
CA THR A 8 -11.10 5.91 -2.49
C THR A 8 -11.14 4.90 -3.63
N TYR A 9 -12.10 5.10 -4.55
CA TYR A 9 -12.33 4.21 -5.68
C TYR A 9 -12.32 5.06 -6.97
N PRO A 10 -11.13 5.30 -7.55
CA PRO A 10 -11.02 6.20 -8.70
C PRO A 10 -11.71 5.69 -9.97
N ARG A 11 -11.92 4.38 -10.06
CA ARG A 11 -12.66 3.76 -11.16
C ARG A 11 -13.15 2.38 -10.70
N PRO A 12 -14.07 1.73 -11.45
CA PRO A 12 -14.55 0.40 -11.07
C PRO A 12 -13.40 -0.59 -10.92
N ARG A 13 -13.46 -1.36 -9.84
CA ARG A 13 -12.51 -2.41 -9.50
C ARG A 13 -11.08 -1.91 -9.25
N ALA A 14 -10.93 -0.63 -8.92
CA ALA A 14 -9.66 -0.05 -8.48
C ALA A 14 -9.87 0.68 -7.16
N CYS A 15 -8.99 0.43 -6.21
CA CYS A 15 -9.06 0.96 -4.86
C CYS A 15 -7.73 1.62 -4.51
N VAL A 16 -7.80 2.81 -3.91
CA VAL A 16 -6.62 3.49 -3.38
C VAL A 16 -6.77 3.60 -1.87
N ILE A 17 -5.77 3.10 -1.16
CA ILE A 17 -5.70 3.18 0.30
C ILE A 17 -4.58 4.15 0.62
N ALA A 18 -4.94 5.37 1.01
CA ALA A 18 -3.97 6.40 1.37
C ALA A 18 -3.77 6.40 2.88
N LEU A 19 -2.53 6.34 3.30
CA LEU A 19 -2.15 6.23 4.71
C LEU A 19 -1.50 7.52 5.17
N HIS A 20 -1.93 8.00 6.34
CA HIS A 20 -1.43 9.22 6.94
C HIS A 20 -0.84 8.89 8.31
N GLY A 21 0.11 9.67 8.76
CA GLY A 21 0.66 9.54 10.12
C GLY A 21 1.51 8.31 10.31
N GLU A 22 1.41 7.71 11.48
CA GLU A 22 2.28 6.60 11.87
C GLU A 22 1.58 5.26 11.76
N HIS A 23 2.27 4.30 11.16
CA HIS A 23 1.76 2.95 11.01
C HIS A 23 2.72 1.95 11.64
N ASP A 24 2.32 1.43 12.79
CA ASP A 24 3.08 0.53 13.61
C ASP A 24 2.22 -0.68 14.02
N ARG A 25 2.61 -1.36 15.09
CA ARG A 25 1.87 -2.56 15.53
C ARG A 25 0.44 -2.27 15.94
N VAL A 26 0.14 -1.04 16.34
CA VAL A 26 -1.23 -0.68 16.75
C VAL A 26 -2.18 -0.73 15.56
N THR A 27 -1.72 -0.33 14.38
CA THR A 27 -2.54 -0.33 13.17
C THR A 27 -2.36 -1.58 12.32
N ALA A 28 -1.45 -2.48 12.70
CA ALA A 28 -1.07 -3.62 11.87
C ALA A 28 -2.24 -4.54 11.51
N GLU A 29 -3.04 -4.94 12.49
CA GLU A 29 -4.15 -5.86 12.23
C GLU A 29 -5.29 -5.22 11.43
N PRO A 30 -5.74 -4.00 11.76
CA PRO A 30 -6.73 -3.33 10.91
C PRO A 30 -6.26 -3.13 9.47
N ILE A 31 -4.98 -2.80 9.28
CA ILE A 31 -4.42 -2.60 7.94
C ILE A 31 -4.36 -3.91 7.18
N GLU A 32 -3.94 -4.99 7.81
CA GLU A 32 -3.93 -6.31 7.18
C GLU A 32 -5.32 -6.68 6.66
N ARG A 33 -6.33 -6.47 7.49
CA ARG A 33 -7.70 -6.77 7.14
C ARG A 33 -8.18 -5.89 5.99
N LEU A 34 -7.83 -4.61 6.03
CA LEU A 34 -8.21 -3.68 4.99
C LEU A 34 -7.60 -4.07 3.64
N PHE A 35 -6.32 -4.43 3.63
CA PHE A 35 -5.65 -4.87 2.40
C PHE A 35 -6.31 -6.12 1.84
N SER A 36 -6.64 -7.08 2.69
CA SER A 36 -7.28 -8.32 2.29
C SER A 36 -8.66 -8.08 1.67
N GLU A 37 -9.46 -7.22 2.31
CA GLU A 37 -10.78 -6.88 1.81
C GLU A 37 -10.70 -6.12 0.48
N ALA A 38 -9.74 -5.20 0.38
CA ALA A 38 -9.55 -4.43 -0.85
C ALA A 38 -9.17 -5.35 -2.02
N LEU A 39 -8.27 -6.30 -1.79
CA LEU A 39 -7.88 -7.25 -2.83
C LEU A 39 -9.03 -8.16 -3.23
N ALA A 40 -9.88 -8.54 -2.29
CA ALA A 40 -11.03 -9.38 -2.61
C ALA A 40 -12.02 -8.68 -3.54
N GLY A 41 -12.18 -7.38 -3.40
CA GLY A 41 -13.19 -6.62 -4.13
C GLY A 41 -12.68 -5.84 -5.35
N ASN A 42 -11.38 -5.84 -5.60
CA ASN A 42 -10.81 -5.02 -6.66
C ASN A 42 -9.75 -5.76 -7.45
N ASP A 43 -9.50 -5.34 -8.68
CA ASP A 43 -8.45 -5.91 -9.51
C ASP A 43 -7.14 -5.16 -9.35
N LEU A 44 -7.21 -3.89 -8.94
CA LEU A 44 -6.04 -3.05 -8.67
C LEU A 44 -6.19 -2.42 -7.30
N VAL A 45 -5.19 -2.60 -6.45
CA VAL A 45 -5.14 -1.94 -5.14
C VAL A 45 -3.84 -1.14 -5.10
N VAL A 46 -3.96 0.15 -4.81
CA VAL A 46 -2.82 1.05 -4.63
C VAL A 46 -2.76 1.42 -3.16
N VAL A 47 -1.60 1.23 -2.55
CA VAL A 47 -1.33 1.70 -1.18
C VAL A 47 -0.45 2.93 -1.32
N ASP A 48 -0.96 4.08 -0.91
CA ASP A 48 -0.26 5.35 -0.99
C ASP A 48 0.31 5.71 0.38
N VAL A 49 1.63 5.69 0.48
CA VAL A 49 2.33 6.06 1.72
C VAL A 49 2.96 7.45 1.63
N GLY A 50 2.54 8.25 0.64
CA GLY A 50 3.08 9.59 0.44
C GLY A 50 2.92 10.51 1.65
N ASP A 51 1.83 10.36 2.40
CA ASP A 51 1.56 11.16 3.59
C ASP A 51 1.82 10.42 4.91
N ALA A 52 2.37 9.23 4.84
CA ALA A 52 2.77 8.52 6.05
C ALA A 52 4.00 9.18 6.64
N GLU A 53 4.05 9.27 7.97
CA GLU A 53 5.16 9.91 8.68
C GLU A 53 6.13 8.89 9.26
N PHE A 54 5.64 7.68 9.51
CA PHE A 54 6.45 6.61 10.07
C PHE A 54 5.82 5.27 9.70
N ILE A 55 6.64 4.29 9.36
CA ILE A 55 6.22 2.91 9.15
C ILE A 55 7.23 2.00 9.82
N ASP A 56 6.75 0.88 10.35
CA ASP A 56 7.64 -0.08 11.01
C ASP A 56 7.62 -1.44 10.31
N SER A 57 8.29 -2.42 10.91
CA SER A 57 8.40 -3.74 10.32
C SER A 57 7.06 -4.47 10.17
N SER A 58 6.11 -4.21 11.07
CA SER A 58 4.79 -4.84 10.95
C SER A 58 4.02 -4.31 9.76
N PHE A 59 4.14 -3.02 9.47
CA PHE A 59 3.54 -2.44 8.27
C PHE A 59 4.20 -2.98 7.00
N LEU A 60 5.53 -3.03 7.00
CA LEU A 60 6.28 -3.56 5.85
C LEU A 60 5.90 -5.01 5.56
N ARG A 61 5.70 -5.80 6.60
CA ARG A 61 5.26 -7.18 6.46
C ARG A 61 3.87 -7.24 5.81
N ASN A 62 2.97 -6.36 6.20
CA ASN A 62 1.63 -6.29 5.60
C ASN A 62 1.72 -6.03 4.09
N LEU A 63 2.63 -5.15 3.67
CA LEU A 63 2.83 -4.89 2.24
C LEU A 63 3.28 -6.15 1.50
N LEU A 64 4.24 -6.86 2.06
CA LEU A 64 4.76 -8.07 1.42
C LEU A 64 3.73 -9.19 1.34
N VAL A 65 2.95 -9.35 2.40
CA VAL A 65 1.88 -10.36 2.41
C VAL A 65 0.80 -10.01 1.40
N ALA A 66 0.40 -8.74 1.35
CA ALA A 66 -0.60 -8.28 0.39
C ALA A 66 -0.13 -8.47 -1.06
N ASP A 67 1.13 -8.18 -1.32
CA ASP A 67 1.69 -8.38 -2.66
C ASP A 67 1.63 -9.85 -3.08
N ARG A 68 1.99 -10.74 -2.17
CA ARG A 68 1.93 -12.18 -2.45
C ARG A 68 0.49 -12.63 -2.71
N CYS A 69 -0.45 -12.17 -1.87
CA CYS A 69 -1.86 -12.51 -2.05
C CYS A 69 -2.40 -12.00 -3.39
N ALA A 70 -1.97 -10.80 -3.79
CA ALA A 70 -2.39 -10.24 -5.06
C ALA A 70 -1.90 -11.11 -6.23
N LYS A 71 -0.65 -11.54 -6.18
CA LYS A 71 -0.09 -12.41 -7.23
C LYS A 71 -0.83 -13.74 -7.30
N GLU A 72 -1.18 -14.31 -6.17
CA GLU A 72 -1.92 -15.56 -6.12
C GLU A 72 -3.33 -15.42 -6.70
N GLN A 73 -3.92 -14.24 -6.56
CA GLN A 73 -5.26 -13.96 -7.06
C GLN A 73 -5.26 -13.34 -8.46
N GLN A 74 -4.08 -13.17 -9.06
CA GLN A 74 -3.90 -12.53 -10.37
C GLN A 74 -4.41 -11.09 -10.37
N LYS A 75 -4.11 -10.37 -9.31
CA LYS A 75 -4.49 -8.97 -9.13
C LYS A 75 -3.25 -8.10 -9.08
N LEU A 76 -3.45 -6.79 -9.22
CA LEU A 76 -2.36 -5.82 -9.19
C LEU A 76 -2.34 -5.12 -7.84
N PHE A 77 -1.17 -5.10 -7.23
CA PHE A 77 -0.94 -4.41 -5.97
C PHE A 77 0.25 -3.48 -6.15
N ARG A 78 0.06 -2.20 -5.90
CA ARG A 78 1.10 -1.21 -6.13
C ARG A 78 1.31 -0.32 -4.92
N LEU A 79 2.55 0.09 -4.74
CA LEU A 79 2.94 1.01 -3.67
C LEU A 79 3.23 2.37 -4.29
N GLN A 80 2.47 3.38 -3.87
CA GLN A 80 2.73 4.76 -4.27
C GLN A 80 3.55 5.42 -3.16
N VAL A 81 4.74 5.88 -3.50
CA VAL A 81 5.68 6.45 -2.53
C VAL A 81 5.76 7.96 -2.67
N GLY A 82 6.13 8.60 -1.57
CA GLY A 82 6.38 10.03 -1.53
C GLY A 82 7.85 10.31 -1.27
N THR A 83 8.11 11.46 -0.67
CA THR A 83 9.48 11.95 -0.45
C THR A 83 9.89 12.04 1.02
N ALA A 84 9.03 11.61 1.95
CA ALA A 84 9.37 11.65 3.38
C ALA A 84 10.60 10.78 3.65
N PRO A 85 11.71 11.34 4.15
CA PRO A 85 12.97 10.59 4.27
C PRO A 85 12.87 9.36 5.17
N ILE A 86 12.15 9.45 6.28
CA ILE A 86 12.04 8.32 7.23
C ILE A 86 11.33 7.14 6.58
N VAL A 87 10.24 7.41 5.86
CA VAL A 87 9.48 6.37 5.18
C VAL A 87 10.27 5.81 4.01
N ALA A 88 10.88 6.67 3.21
CA ALA A 88 11.70 6.24 2.08
C ALA A 88 12.83 5.32 2.52
N ARG A 89 13.50 5.67 3.63
CA ARG A 89 14.59 4.87 4.14
C ARG A 89 14.10 3.50 4.65
N ALA A 90 12.98 3.46 5.34
CA ALA A 90 12.42 2.20 5.82
C ALA A 90 12.10 1.26 4.66
N LEU A 91 11.53 1.80 3.59
CA LEU A 91 11.21 1.03 2.39
C LEU A 91 12.48 0.52 1.71
N GLU A 92 13.50 1.37 1.63
CA GLU A 92 14.77 1.02 0.99
C GLU A 92 15.51 -0.06 1.77
N VAL A 93 15.67 0.13 3.07
CA VAL A 93 16.43 -0.78 3.94
C VAL A 93 15.78 -2.15 4.02
N SER A 94 14.45 -2.20 4.00
CA SER A 94 13.73 -3.47 4.10
C SER A 94 13.72 -4.30 2.83
N GLY A 95 14.12 -3.72 1.69
CA GLY A 95 14.07 -4.41 0.41
C GLY A 95 12.69 -4.43 -0.25
N VAL A 96 11.72 -3.76 0.35
CA VAL A 96 10.35 -3.74 -0.18
C VAL A 96 10.30 -3.11 -1.58
N LEU A 97 11.12 -2.08 -1.81
CA LEU A 97 11.13 -1.40 -3.12
C LEU A 97 11.55 -2.31 -4.27
N GLU A 98 12.30 -3.36 -3.98
CA GLU A 98 12.77 -4.31 -4.99
C GLU A 98 11.74 -5.41 -5.25
N ARG A 99 10.77 -5.58 -4.36
CA ARG A 99 9.81 -6.68 -4.43
C ARG A 99 8.42 -6.27 -4.89
N LEU A 100 8.05 -5.01 -4.68
CA LEU A 100 6.75 -4.50 -5.04
C LEU A 100 6.82 -3.64 -6.30
N ALA A 101 5.70 -3.54 -7.00
CA ALA A 101 5.57 -2.56 -8.07
C ALA A 101 5.40 -1.18 -7.41
N VAL A 102 6.28 -0.25 -7.74
CA VAL A 102 6.35 1.06 -7.10
C VAL A 102 6.01 2.16 -8.10
N ALA A 103 5.23 3.14 -7.66
CA ALA A 103 4.91 4.33 -8.43
C ALA A 103 5.22 5.57 -7.60
N HIS A 104 5.56 6.66 -8.26
CA HIS A 104 5.94 7.91 -7.57
C HIS A 104 4.83 8.96 -7.62
N ASN A 105 3.71 8.65 -8.25
CA ASN A 105 2.54 9.52 -8.29
C ASN A 105 1.29 8.67 -8.52
N ARG A 106 0.13 9.30 -8.33
CA ARG A 106 -1.15 8.61 -8.43
C ARG A 106 -1.45 8.16 -9.87
N GLU A 107 -1.12 8.98 -10.85
CA GLU A 107 -1.38 8.65 -12.24
C GLU A 107 -0.65 7.37 -12.64
N ASP A 108 0.64 7.29 -12.32
CA ASP A 108 1.43 6.10 -12.61
C ASP A 108 0.93 4.88 -11.84
N ALA A 109 0.52 5.08 -10.59
CA ALA A 109 0.02 3.98 -9.76
C ALA A 109 -1.26 3.37 -10.35
N LEU A 110 -2.07 4.18 -11.01
CA LEU A 110 -3.32 3.74 -11.61
C LEU A 110 -3.19 3.25 -13.04
N THR A 111 -2.01 3.41 -13.63
CA THR A 111 -1.78 2.94 -15.00
C THR A 111 -1.67 1.42 -15.00
N VAL A 112 -2.57 0.78 -15.73
CA VAL A 112 -2.50 -0.65 -15.91
C VAL A 112 -1.75 -0.87 -17.22
N ALA A 113 -0.50 -1.29 -17.10
CA ALA A 113 0.27 -1.64 -18.27
C ALA A 113 -0.37 -2.88 -18.89
N GLY A 114 -0.77 -2.73 -20.11
CA GLY A 114 -1.35 -3.83 -20.88
C GLY A 114 -0.33 -4.94 -21.07
#